data_34d7a35c108771085bdbda813b0232eb
#
_entry.id   34d7a35c108771085bdbda813b0232eb
#
_cell.length_a   1.000
_cell.length_b   1.000
_cell.length_c   1.000
_cell.angle_alpha   90.00
_cell.angle_beta   90.00
_cell.angle_gamma   90.00
#
_symmetry.space_group_name_H-M   'P 1'
#
loop_
_entity.id
_entity.type
_entity.pdbx_description
1 polymer ?
#
loop_
_entity_poly.entity_id
_entity_poly.type
_entity_poly.pdbx_seq_one_letter_code
_entity_poly.pdbx_strand_id
1 'polypeptide(L)'
;DRFYNGDPENDVETREYFYIGDYSSKVTDWNKYPAAMGVREFYGGDLQGVIDKLDYLQDLGVEVLYFNPLFVSPSNHKYDIQDYDYIDPHFGKIVEDGGELLSPGEKSNKKATKYQKRTTSFANLEASNELFIKLVEELHRRGMKIILDGVFNHCGSFNKWMDRECIYERKKGYAPGAYISRESPYHDYFRFFSDEEKDWPYNGKYDGWWGHDTLPKLNYEESVKLENYILNMGRKWVSPPYNVDGWRLDVAADLGRSNEYNHQFWKKFREVVKNANPDAIILAEHYGDPREWLGGDEWDTVMNYDAFMEPITWFLTGMEKHSDEMREELRGNADNFTRAMTYHMANMMVPSLLTSMNELSNHDHSRFLTRTNHMVGRVAELGPEAANEFVNPAVMREAVAFQMTWIGAPTVYYGDEAGVCGFT
;
A
#
# COMPACT_ATOMS: atom_id res chain seq x y z
N ASP A 1 -10.08 3.57 -1.51
CA ASP A 1 -10.59 4.70 -2.29
C ASP A 1 -11.61 4.30 -3.37
N ARG A 2 -11.51 3.09 -3.97
CA ARG A 2 -12.33 2.64 -5.10
C ARG A 2 -13.25 1.46 -4.79
N PHE A 3 -13.57 1.23 -3.52
CA PHE A 3 -14.46 0.13 -3.10
C PHE A 3 -15.91 0.61 -2.88
N TYR A 4 -16.15 1.45 -1.88
CA TYR A 4 -17.47 2.02 -1.59
C TYR A 4 -17.34 3.27 -0.72
N ASN A 5 -18.05 4.34 -1.07
CA ASN A 5 -18.11 5.57 -0.29
C ASN A 5 -19.24 5.49 0.73
N GLY A 6 -18.90 5.45 2.00
CA GLY A 6 -19.87 5.41 3.12
C GLY A 6 -20.06 6.76 3.82
N ASP A 7 -19.09 7.68 3.69
CA ASP A 7 -19.13 9.00 4.31
C ASP A 7 -18.63 10.09 3.35
N PRO A 8 -19.48 10.66 2.49
CA PRO A 8 -19.07 11.70 1.55
C PRO A 8 -18.49 12.99 2.16
N GLU A 9 -18.60 13.17 3.49
CA GLU A 9 -18.05 14.34 4.18
C GLU A 9 -16.54 14.25 4.36
N ASN A 10 -15.95 13.05 4.26
CA ASN A 10 -14.52 12.85 4.34
C ASN A 10 -13.79 12.87 2.98
N ASP A 11 -14.53 12.97 1.88
CA ASP A 11 -13.94 12.93 0.52
C ASP A 11 -12.85 13.99 0.33
N VAL A 12 -11.79 13.61 -0.39
CA VAL A 12 -10.77 14.57 -0.86
C VAL A 12 -11.41 15.52 -1.87
N GLU A 13 -11.21 16.82 -1.67
CA GLU A 13 -11.76 17.84 -2.55
C GLU A 13 -10.84 18.15 -3.74
N THR A 14 -11.41 18.61 -4.83
CA THR A 14 -10.65 19.16 -5.96
C THR A 14 -9.88 20.40 -5.52
N ARG A 15 -8.55 20.42 -5.74
CA ARG A 15 -7.63 21.48 -5.31
C ARG A 15 -7.46 21.58 -3.78
N GLU A 16 -7.63 20.51 -3.07
CA GLU A 16 -7.37 20.49 -1.64
C GLU A 16 -5.85 20.67 -1.36
N TYR A 17 -5.00 20.11 -2.23
CA TYR A 17 -3.54 20.26 -2.22
C TYR A 17 -2.95 20.08 -3.63
N PHE A 18 -1.65 20.34 -3.76
CA PHE A 18 -0.88 20.13 -4.99
C PHE A 18 0.12 19.01 -4.81
N TYR A 19 0.16 18.04 -5.72
CA TYR A 19 1.04 16.87 -5.62
C TYR A 19 1.42 16.32 -7.00
N ILE A 20 2.70 16.00 -7.21
CA ILE A 20 3.23 15.44 -8.48
C ILE A 20 2.71 16.22 -9.71
N GLY A 21 2.89 17.52 -9.69
CA GLY A 21 2.66 18.39 -10.85
C GLY A 21 1.22 18.85 -11.09
N ASP A 22 0.24 18.42 -10.27
CA ASP A 22 -1.17 18.82 -10.40
C ASP A 22 -1.92 18.83 -9.05
N TYR A 23 -3.18 19.20 -9.07
CA TYR A 23 -4.04 19.23 -7.88
C TYR A 23 -4.71 17.89 -7.60
N SER A 24 -5.06 17.66 -6.31
CA SER A 24 -6.04 16.63 -5.95
C SER A 24 -7.35 16.85 -6.72
N SER A 25 -8.01 15.76 -7.09
CA SER A 25 -9.24 15.79 -7.89
C SER A 25 -10.26 14.79 -7.34
N LYS A 26 -11.43 15.30 -6.95
CA LYS A 26 -12.57 14.48 -6.58
C LYS A 26 -13.24 13.91 -7.82
N VAL A 27 -13.42 12.61 -7.88
CA VAL A 27 -14.19 11.93 -8.91
C VAL A 27 -15.65 11.84 -8.45
N THR A 28 -16.56 12.40 -9.22
CA THR A 28 -17.99 12.42 -8.91
C THR A 28 -18.79 11.34 -9.64
N ASP A 29 -18.26 10.83 -10.75
CA ASP A 29 -18.84 9.72 -11.51
C ASP A 29 -18.00 8.46 -11.32
N TRP A 30 -18.51 7.49 -10.57
CA TRP A 30 -17.85 6.23 -10.30
C TRP A 30 -17.65 5.34 -11.55
N ASN A 31 -18.34 5.66 -12.67
CA ASN A 31 -18.12 5.02 -13.96
C ASN A 31 -16.98 5.66 -14.77
N LYS A 32 -16.40 6.76 -14.28
CA LYS A 32 -15.23 7.36 -14.92
C LYS A 32 -14.06 6.38 -14.89
N TYR A 33 -13.43 6.18 -16.03
CA TYR A 33 -12.17 5.43 -16.10
C TYR A 33 -11.04 6.16 -15.35
N PRO A 34 -10.13 5.42 -14.68
CA PRO A 34 -8.94 6.01 -14.09
C PRO A 34 -8.07 6.68 -15.15
N ALA A 35 -7.46 7.83 -14.79
CA ALA A 35 -6.46 8.46 -15.64
C ALA A 35 -5.13 7.69 -15.60
N ALA A 36 -4.32 7.80 -16.66
CA ALA A 36 -3.00 7.19 -16.75
C ALA A 36 -2.04 7.61 -15.61
N MET A 37 -2.19 8.84 -15.08
CA MET A 37 -1.51 9.32 -13.88
C MET A 37 -2.56 9.67 -12.82
N GLY A 38 -3.25 8.64 -12.33
CA GLY A 38 -4.42 8.77 -11.46
C GLY A 38 -4.14 8.91 -9.96
N VAL A 39 -2.88 9.06 -9.53
CA VAL A 39 -2.50 9.08 -8.10
C VAL A 39 -3.16 10.18 -7.27
N ARG A 40 -3.71 11.20 -7.93
CA ARG A 40 -4.40 12.36 -7.35
C ARG A 40 -5.90 12.34 -7.54
N GLU A 41 -6.46 11.30 -8.19
CA GLU A 41 -7.90 11.13 -8.40
C GLU A 41 -8.50 10.28 -7.30
N PHE A 42 -9.52 10.81 -6.64
CA PHE A 42 -10.17 10.16 -5.50
C PHE A 42 -11.62 9.88 -5.79
N TYR A 43 -12.02 8.62 -5.62
CA TYR A 43 -13.39 8.14 -5.77
C TYR A 43 -14.18 8.22 -4.46
N GLY A 44 -13.49 8.43 -3.34
CA GLY A 44 -14.11 8.66 -2.04
C GLY A 44 -14.49 7.38 -1.27
N GLY A 45 -14.01 6.21 -1.69
CA GLY A 45 -14.19 4.99 -0.89
C GLY A 45 -13.47 5.11 0.46
N ASP A 46 -14.07 4.58 1.54
CA ASP A 46 -13.63 4.80 2.90
C ASP A 46 -13.91 3.62 3.84
N LEU A 47 -13.51 3.72 5.10
CA LEU A 47 -13.72 2.68 6.11
C LEU A 47 -15.20 2.50 6.48
N GLN A 48 -15.99 3.57 6.46
CA GLN A 48 -17.42 3.44 6.67
C GLN A 48 -18.06 2.62 5.55
N GLY A 49 -17.63 2.86 4.30
CA GLY A 49 -18.07 2.08 3.14
C GLY A 49 -17.70 0.60 3.25
N VAL A 50 -16.52 0.28 3.81
CA VAL A 50 -16.16 -1.12 4.10
C VAL A 50 -17.10 -1.71 5.16
N ILE A 51 -17.39 -0.98 6.25
CA ILE A 51 -18.32 -1.41 7.30
C ILE A 51 -19.70 -1.70 6.69
N ASP A 52 -20.20 -0.81 5.83
CA ASP A 52 -21.50 -0.94 5.16
C ASP A 52 -21.57 -2.15 4.21
N LYS A 53 -20.42 -2.66 3.77
CA LYS A 53 -20.28 -3.79 2.83
C LYS A 53 -19.80 -5.09 3.48
N LEU A 54 -19.72 -5.17 4.80
CA LEU A 54 -19.24 -6.39 5.48
C LEU A 54 -20.16 -7.60 5.24
N ASP A 55 -21.47 -7.41 5.11
CA ASP A 55 -22.37 -8.51 4.76
C ASP A 55 -22.06 -9.07 3.37
N TYR A 56 -21.83 -8.19 2.38
CA TYR A 56 -21.42 -8.58 1.04
C TYR A 56 -20.10 -9.36 1.05
N LEU A 57 -19.09 -8.88 1.78
CA LEU A 57 -17.80 -9.54 1.88
C LEU A 57 -17.89 -10.89 2.57
N GLN A 58 -18.70 -10.99 3.62
CA GLN A 58 -18.96 -12.25 4.33
C GLN A 58 -19.70 -13.25 3.46
N ASP A 59 -20.72 -12.83 2.71
CA ASP A 59 -21.47 -13.68 1.77
C ASP A 59 -20.60 -14.16 0.61
N LEU A 60 -19.59 -13.35 0.19
CA LEU A 60 -18.58 -13.77 -0.77
C LEU A 60 -17.61 -14.83 -0.21
N GLY A 61 -17.59 -15.03 1.10
CA GLY A 61 -16.72 -16.00 1.78
C GLY A 61 -15.36 -15.42 2.19
N VAL A 62 -15.24 -14.10 2.29
CA VAL A 62 -14.01 -13.44 2.75
C VAL A 62 -13.81 -13.70 4.24
N GLU A 63 -12.65 -14.23 4.61
CA GLU A 63 -12.25 -14.48 5.98
C GLU A 63 -11.22 -13.45 6.49
N VAL A 64 -10.46 -12.84 5.59
CA VAL A 64 -9.42 -11.86 5.93
C VAL A 64 -9.50 -10.68 4.97
N LEU A 65 -9.49 -9.45 5.50
CA LEU A 65 -9.31 -8.24 4.71
C LEU A 65 -7.85 -7.81 4.79
N TYR A 66 -7.18 -7.74 3.64
CA TYR A 66 -5.93 -7.03 3.47
C TYR A 66 -6.21 -5.66 2.86
N PHE A 67 -5.75 -4.62 3.53
CA PHE A 67 -5.83 -3.25 3.04
C PHE A 67 -4.50 -2.79 2.48
N ASN A 68 -4.52 -2.11 1.33
CA ASN A 68 -3.46 -1.18 0.96
C ASN A 68 -3.30 -0.14 2.09
N PRO A 69 -2.22 0.66 2.12
CA PRO A 69 -1.97 1.54 3.26
C PRO A 69 -3.18 2.40 3.64
N LEU A 70 -3.46 2.50 4.94
CA LEU A 70 -4.56 3.29 5.50
C LEU A 70 -4.09 4.53 6.25
N PHE A 71 -2.78 4.66 6.50
CA PHE A 71 -2.21 5.79 7.23
C PHE A 71 -2.31 7.09 6.44
N VAL A 72 -2.25 8.22 7.13
CA VAL A 72 -2.33 9.55 6.50
C VAL A 72 -1.32 9.64 5.35
N SER A 73 -1.80 9.96 4.14
CA SER A 73 -0.98 10.03 2.92
C SER A 73 -1.67 10.86 1.84
N PRO A 74 -0.93 11.61 1.01
CA PRO A 74 -1.53 12.49 0.02
C PRO A 74 -2.02 11.78 -1.26
N SER A 75 -1.46 10.63 -1.63
CA SER A 75 -1.92 9.90 -2.83
C SER A 75 -3.13 9.01 -2.53
N ASN A 76 -3.80 8.57 -3.59
CA ASN A 76 -4.88 7.58 -3.46
C ASN A 76 -4.35 6.16 -3.17
N HIS A 77 -3.12 5.82 -3.61
CA HIS A 77 -2.47 4.54 -3.30
C HIS A 77 -1.89 4.49 -1.88
N LYS A 78 -1.56 5.63 -1.28
CA LYS A 78 -1.09 5.84 0.09
C LYS A 78 0.24 5.15 0.47
N TYR A 79 1.08 4.80 -0.50
CA TYR A 79 2.46 4.33 -0.26
C TYR A 79 3.45 5.46 0.06
N ASP A 80 3.00 6.68 0.19
CA ASP A 80 3.73 7.90 0.54
C ASP A 80 3.29 8.42 1.92
N ILE A 81 3.53 7.60 2.96
CA ILE A 81 3.03 7.83 4.31
C ILE A 81 3.42 9.20 4.86
N GLN A 82 2.43 9.96 5.31
CA GLN A 82 2.57 11.25 5.98
C GLN A 82 2.65 11.12 7.50
N ASP A 83 1.87 10.19 8.09
CA ASP A 83 1.87 9.94 9.53
C ASP A 83 1.53 8.47 9.83
N TYR A 84 2.46 7.73 10.44
CA TYR A 84 2.28 6.31 10.79
C TYR A 84 1.42 6.08 12.04
N ASP A 85 1.14 7.11 12.82
CA ASP A 85 0.40 6.98 14.07
C ASP A 85 -1.11 6.95 13.89
N TYR A 86 -1.61 7.39 12.71
CA TYR A 86 -3.03 7.63 12.51
C TYR A 86 -3.51 7.15 11.14
N ILE A 87 -4.75 6.67 11.14
CA ILE A 87 -5.53 6.41 9.93
C ILE A 87 -5.83 7.75 9.24
N ASP A 88 -5.78 7.77 7.91
CA ASP A 88 -6.07 8.96 7.12
C ASP A 88 -7.53 9.43 7.35
N PRO A 89 -7.75 10.69 7.75
CA PRO A 89 -9.10 11.23 7.94
C PRO A 89 -9.99 11.16 6.71
N HIS A 90 -9.41 11.13 5.50
CA HIS A 90 -10.17 10.93 4.26
C HIS A 90 -10.64 9.48 4.07
N PHE A 91 -10.07 8.53 4.81
CA PHE A 91 -10.62 7.18 4.96
C PHE A 91 -11.39 6.98 6.26
N GLY A 92 -11.10 7.81 7.25
CA GLY A 92 -11.66 7.75 8.59
C GLY A 92 -12.80 8.73 8.80
N LYS A 93 -12.58 9.69 9.71
CA LYS A 93 -13.58 10.66 10.11
C LYS A 93 -13.02 12.08 10.18
N ILE A 94 -13.69 13.04 9.56
CA ILE A 94 -13.40 14.46 9.69
C ILE A 94 -14.45 15.07 10.62
N VAL A 95 -14.05 15.42 11.85
CA VAL A 95 -14.91 16.05 12.86
C VAL A 95 -14.67 17.55 12.99
N GLU A 96 -13.48 18.00 12.57
CA GLU A 96 -13.11 19.39 12.44
C GLU A 96 -12.72 19.69 11.00
N ASP A 97 -13.59 20.35 10.26
CA ASP A 97 -13.31 20.82 8.91
C ASP A 97 -13.10 22.33 8.88
N GLY A 98 -12.60 22.85 7.76
CA GLY A 98 -12.36 24.27 7.53
C GLY A 98 -11.07 24.54 6.76
N GLY A 99 -10.73 25.80 6.61
CA GLY A 99 -9.65 26.24 5.74
C GLY A 99 -10.10 26.37 4.29
N GLU A 100 -9.16 26.72 3.41
CA GLU A 100 -9.42 27.07 2.03
C GLU A 100 -8.79 26.06 1.07
N LEU A 101 -9.46 25.82 -0.05
CA LEU A 101 -8.91 25.10 -1.19
C LEU A 101 -7.85 25.98 -1.87
N LEU A 102 -6.86 25.36 -2.53
CA LEU A 102 -5.90 26.11 -3.33
C LEU A 102 -6.58 26.89 -4.46
N SER A 103 -6.20 28.14 -4.61
CA SER A 103 -6.64 28.95 -5.75
C SER A 103 -6.03 28.41 -7.06
N PRO A 104 -6.69 28.56 -8.20
CA PRO A 104 -6.11 28.19 -9.49
C PRO A 104 -4.74 28.82 -9.70
N GLY A 105 -3.74 27.97 -10.04
CA GLY A 105 -2.34 28.41 -10.23
C GLY A 105 -1.47 28.41 -8.96
N GLU A 106 -2.05 28.33 -7.76
CA GLU A 106 -1.30 28.20 -6.51
C GLU A 106 -0.78 26.76 -6.36
N LYS A 107 0.54 26.60 -6.20
CA LYS A 107 1.20 25.30 -6.09
C LYS A 107 1.81 25.05 -4.71
N SER A 108 1.77 26.03 -3.82
CA SER A 108 2.37 25.92 -2.49
C SER A 108 1.38 25.30 -1.49
N ASN A 109 1.71 24.13 -0.99
CA ASN A 109 0.93 23.44 0.04
C ASN A 109 0.96 24.17 1.41
N LYS A 110 1.82 25.18 1.60
CA LYS A 110 1.70 26.13 2.72
C LYS A 110 0.34 26.82 2.77
N LYS A 111 -0.33 26.94 1.61
CA LYS A 111 -1.66 27.55 1.46
C LYS A 111 -2.79 26.54 1.37
N ALA A 112 -2.50 25.24 1.36
CA ALA A 112 -3.47 24.16 1.37
C ALA A 112 -4.10 24.00 2.77
N THR A 113 -4.75 25.08 3.27
CA THR A 113 -5.15 25.14 4.67
C THR A 113 -6.29 24.19 5.02
N LYS A 114 -7.12 23.82 4.03
CA LYS A 114 -8.15 22.79 4.21
C LYS A 114 -7.51 21.42 4.41
N TYR A 115 -6.58 21.00 3.54
CA TYR A 115 -5.85 19.76 3.69
C TYR A 115 -5.10 19.69 5.02
N GLN A 116 -4.37 20.76 5.35
CA GLN A 116 -3.67 20.85 6.62
C GLN A 116 -4.61 20.70 7.82
N LYS A 117 -5.78 21.37 7.81
CA LYS A 117 -6.76 21.24 8.89
C LYS A 117 -7.26 19.81 9.02
N ARG A 118 -7.60 19.18 7.91
CA ARG A 118 -8.14 17.81 7.87
C ARG A 118 -7.12 16.77 8.34
N THR A 119 -5.84 16.89 7.91
CA THR A 119 -4.82 15.84 8.13
C THR A 119 -3.91 16.07 9.34
N THR A 120 -3.98 17.22 10.00
CA THR A 120 -3.14 17.54 11.18
C THR A 120 -3.94 17.86 12.44
N SER A 121 -5.27 17.96 12.38
CA SER A 121 -6.10 18.10 13.58
C SER A 121 -6.12 16.80 14.38
N PHE A 122 -5.68 16.83 15.62
CA PHE A 122 -5.70 15.65 16.50
C PHE A 122 -7.12 15.10 16.67
N ALA A 123 -8.15 15.96 16.68
CA ALA A 123 -9.54 15.51 16.74
C ALA A 123 -9.93 14.62 15.55
N ASN A 124 -9.51 14.99 14.33
CA ASN A 124 -9.74 14.18 13.13
C ASN A 124 -8.93 12.88 13.15
N LEU A 125 -7.66 12.97 13.55
CA LEU A 125 -6.75 11.83 13.61
C LEU A 125 -7.24 10.79 14.63
N GLU A 126 -7.65 11.21 15.82
CA GLU A 126 -8.19 10.34 16.87
C GLU A 126 -9.54 9.74 16.46
N ALA A 127 -10.46 10.54 15.89
CA ALA A 127 -11.75 10.05 15.40
C ALA A 127 -11.58 9.00 14.29
N SER A 128 -10.57 9.17 13.44
CA SER A 128 -10.25 8.18 12.39
C SER A 128 -9.72 6.87 12.96
N ASN A 129 -8.84 6.92 13.95
CA ASN A 129 -8.39 5.74 14.68
C ASN A 129 -9.54 5.03 15.43
N GLU A 130 -10.47 5.79 16.01
CA GLU A 130 -11.67 5.23 16.65
C GLU A 130 -12.59 4.50 15.65
N LEU A 131 -12.79 5.06 14.46
CA LEU A 131 -13.54 4.37 13.40
C LEU A 131 -12.86 3.09 12.95
N PHE A 132 -11.53 3.11 12.82
CA PHE A 132 -10.75 1.93 12.49
C PHE A 132 -10.88 0.84 13.57
N ILE A 133 -10.81 1.20 14.85
CA ILE A 133 -11.05 0.25 15.96
C ILE A 133 -12.43 -0.40 15.83
N LYS A 134 -13.48 0.37 15.53
CA LYS A 134 -14.83 -0.16 15.30
C LYS A 134 -14.88 -1.14 14.12
N LEU A 135 -14.18 -0.84 13.03
CA LEU A 135 -14.08 -1.78 11.90
C LEU A 135 -13.43 -3.10 12.33
N VAL A 136 -12.31 -3.05 13.07
CA VAL A 136 -11.62 -4.25 13.55
C VAL A 136 -12.52 -5.08 14.50
N GLU A 137 -13.19 -4.41 15.44
CA GLU A 137 -14.15 -5.06 16.35
C GLU A 137 -15.28 -5.75 15.58
N GLU A 138 -15.84 -5.10 14.56
CA GLU A 138 -16.91 -5.66 13.74
C GLU A 138 -16.43 -6.85 12.90
N LEU A 139 -15.21 -6.78 12.34
CA LEU A 139 -14.59 -7.90 11.64
C LEU A 139 -14.41 -9.10 12.57
N HIS A 140 -13.83 -8.89 13.76
CA HIS A 140 -13.61 -9.94 14.74
C HIS A 140 -14.93 -10.54 15.24
N ARG A 141 -15.97 -9.73 15.45
CA ARG A 141 -17.32 -10.21 15.80
C ARG A 141 -17.91 -11.17 14.76
N ARG A 142 -17.55 -10.97 13.48
CA ARG A 142 -17.95 -11.84 12.35
C ARG A 142 -17.01 -13.03 12.14
N GLY A 143 -15.96 -13.17 12.93
CA GLY A 143 -14.91 -14.18 12.75
C GLY A 143 -13.94 -13.88 11.61
N MET A 144 -13.96 -12.66 11.10
CA MET A 144 -13.05 -12.17 10.05
C MET A 144 -11.80 -11.53 10.67
N LYS A 145 -10.73 -11.45 9.89
CA LYS A 145 -9.44 -10.90 10.29
C LYS A 145 -9.02 -9.73 9.40
N ILE A 146 -7.99 -9.01 9.83
CA ILE A 146 -7.48 -7.83 9.11
C ILE A 146 -5.96 -7.80 9.07
N ILE A 147 -5.40 -7.46 7.90
CA ILE A 147 -3.97 -7.26 7.68
C ILE A 147 -3.77 -5.81 7.21
N LEU A 148 -2.84 -5.10 7.84
CA LEU A 148 -2.41 -3.76 7.43
C LEU A 148 -1.17 -3.82 6.55
N ASP A 149 -1.02 -2.80 5.70
CA ASP A 149 0.18 -2.58 4.90
C ASP A 149 1.20 -1.73 5.66
N GLY A 150 2.40 -2.25 5.82
CA GLY A 150 3.53 -1.61 6.48
C GLY A 150 4.53 -1.07 5.47
N VAL A 151 4.45 0.23 5.16
CA VAL A 151 5.36 0.92 4.26
C VAL A 151 6.52 1.48 5.07
N PHE A 152 7.52 0.65 5.38
CA PHE A 152 8.59 1.00 6.32
C PHE A 152 9.93 1.29 5.64
N ASN A 153 10.10 1.00 4.36
CA ASN A 153 11.32 1.29 3.61
C ASN A 153 11.53 2.80 3.37
N HIS A 154 10.46 3.53 3.14
CA HIS A 154 10.43 4.97 2.84
C HIS A 154 9.18 5.60 3.45
N CYS A 155 9.12 6.93 3.45
CA CYS A 155 7.90 7.68 3.75
C CYS A 155 7.54 8.60 2.59
N GLY A 156 6.49 9.41 2.72
CA GLY A 156 6.15 10.43 1.75
C GLY A 156 6.86 11.77 1.99
N SER A 157 6.92 12.62 0.98
CA SER A 157 7.46 13.99 1.12
C SER A 157 6.60 14.89 2.01
N PHE A 158 5.33 14.54 2.20
CA PHE A 158 4.39 15.18 3.16
C PHE A 158 4.62 14.74 4.60
N ASN A 159 5.40 13.68 4.84
CA ASN A 159 5.61 13.11 6.18
C ASN A 159 6.09 14.16 7.17
N LYS A 160 5.53 14.15 8.39
CA LYS A 160 5.85 15.09 9.48
C LYS A 160 7.34 15.12 9.86
N TRP A 161 8.09 14.06 9.58
CA TRP A 161 9.53 13.99 9.87
C TRP A 161 10.36 14.72 8.82
N MET A 162 9.94 14.69 7.55
CA MET A 162 10.56 15.42 6.44
C MET A 162 9.95 16.81 6.28
N ASP A 163 8.63 16.89 6.18
CA ASP A 163 7.81 18.09 5.95
C ASP A 163 8.27 18.93 4.74
N ARG A 164 8.62 18.26 3.64
CA ARG A 164 9.01 18.93 2.39
C ARG A 164 7.91 19.87 1.87
N GLU A 165 6.67 19.48 2.05
CA GLU A 165 5.50 20.21 1.58
C GLU A 165 5.02 21.28 2.56
N CYS A 166 5.72 21.44 3.70
CA CYS A 166 5.44 22.45 4.73
C CYS A 166 4.01 22.37 5.30
N ILE A 167 3.50 21.16 5.45
CA ILE A 167 2.17 20.87 6.03
C ILE A 167 2.17 21.13 7.53
N TYR A 168 3.30 20.83 8.20
CA TYR A 168 3.47 20.92 9.66
C TYR A 168 4.23 22.15 10.12
N GLU A 169 4.78 22.94 9.20
CA GLU A 169 5.58 24.12 9.53
C GLU A 169 4.81 25.07 10.45
N ARG A 170 5.37 25.36 11.62
CA ARG A 170 4.82 26.23 12.67
C ARG A 170 3.49 25.77 13.29
N LYS A 171 3.10 24.51 13.11
CA LYS A 171 1.89 23.98 13.76
C LYS A 171 2.19 23.58 15.20
N LYS A 172 1.28 23.97 16.09
CA LYS A 172 1.35 23.58 17.51
C LYS A 172 1.24 22.05 17.65
N GLY A 173 2.14 21.46 18.42
CA GLY A 173 2.17 20.02 18.67
C GLY A 173 3.08 19.23 17.72
N TYR A 174 3.67 19.90 16.72
CA TYR A 174 4.60 19.29 15.77
C TYR A 174 5.98 19.95 15.83
N ALA A 175 7.03 19.13 15.81
CA ALA A 175 8.39 19.62 15.66
C ALA A 175 8.68 19.94 14.17
N PRO A 176 9.64 20.84 13.87
CA PRO A 176 10.01 21.13 12.48
C PRO A 176 10.58 19.88 11.80
N GLY A 177 10.16 19.60 10.57
CA GLY A 177 10.68 18.51 9.76
C GLY A 177 12.15 18.71 9.37
N ALA A 178 12.81 17.62 8.95
CA ALA A 178 14.22 17.63 8.58
C ALA A 178 14.51 18.46 7.33
N TYR A 179 13.55 18.64 6.41
CA TYR A 179 13.64 19.55 5.27
C TYR A 179 13.65 21.03 5.72
N ILE A 180 12.91 21.34 6.80
CA ILE A 180 12.73 22.72 7.29
C ILE A 180 13.92 23.18 8.11
N SER A 181 14.48 22.30 8.95
CA SER A 181 15.54 22.67 9.90
C SER A 181 16.59 21.58 10.03
N ARG A 182 17.85 21.99 10.03
CA ARG A 182 18.98 21.10 10.32
C ARG A 182 18.94 20.54 11.76
N GLU A 183 18.43 21.33 12.70
CA GLU A 183 18.27 20.95 14.12
C GLU A 183 16.97 20.16 14.37
N SER A 184 16.29 19.72 13.31
CA SER A 184 15.11 18.86 13.44
C SER A 184 15.42 17.62 14.28
N PRO A 185 14.53 17.22 15.21
CA PRO A 185 14.69 15.97 15.94
C PRO A 185 14.59 14.71 15.04
N TYR A 186 14.27 14.91 13.77
CA TYR A 186 14.16 13.87 12.74
C TYR A 186 15.28 13.94 11.70
N HIS A 187 16.31 14.77 11.91
CA HIS A 187 17.39 14.96 10.94
C HIS A 187 18.07 13.62 10.57
N ASP A 188 18.39 12.79 11.56
CA ASP A 188 19.03 11.48 11.37
C ASP A 188 18.10 10.38 10.81
N TYR A 189 16.80 10.65 10.68
CA TYR A 189 15.86 9.74 10.00
C TYR A 189 16.10 9.65 8.51
N PHE A 190 16.84 10.62 7.96
CA PHE A 190 17.13 10.74 6.53
C PHE A 190 18.63 10.92 6.30
N ARG A 191 19.08 10.51 5.14
CA ARG A 191 20.45 10.79 4.69
C ARG A 191 20.42 12.00 3.76
N PHE A 192 21.15 13.05 4.16
CA PHE A 192 21.36 14.21 3.32
C PHE A 192 22.68 14.09 2.57
N PHE A 193 22.68 14.39 1.26
CA PHE A 193 23.90 14.41 0.42
C PHE A 193 24.75 15.65 0.66
N SER A 194 24.17 16.69 1.28
CA SER A 194 24.87 17.88 1.74
C SER A 194 24.25 18.32 3.07
N ASP A 195 25.09 18.47 4.09
CA ASP A 195 24.71 18.82 5.47
C ASP A 195 25.38 20.13 5.90
N GLU A 196 25.52 21.09 4.96
CA GLU A 196 26.05 22.41 5.26
C GLU A 196 24.92 23.33 5.75
N GLU A 197 25.18 24.18 6.76
CA GLU A 197 24.19 25.10 7.34
C GLU A 197 23.48 25.96 6.28
N LYS A 198 24.18 26.34 5.20
CA LYS A 198 23.63 27.12 4.07
C LYS A 198 22.58 26.39 3.24
N ASP A 199 22.47 25.05 3.38
CA ASP A 199 21.49 24.27 2.65
C ASP A 199 20.10 24.34 3.30
N TRP A 200 20.01 24.84 4.53
CA TRP A 200 18.75 25.12 5.22
C TRP A 200 18.40 26.62 5.24
N PRO A 201 17.10 26.95 5.37
CA PRO A 201 15.96 26.04 5.38
C PRO A 201 15.65 25.44 4.01
N TYR A 202 14.86 24.36 4.00
CA TYR A 202 14.35 23.69 2.79
C TYR A 202 15.40 22.88 2.03
N ASN A 203 16.14 22.03 2.75
CA ASN A 203 17.16 21.17 2.15
C ASN A 203 16.54 19.98 1.37
N GLY A 204 16.50 20.10 0.04
CA GLY A 204 16.03 19.05 -0.87
C GLY A 204 17.10 18.04 -1.30
N LYS A 205 18.30 18.07 -0.72
CA LYS A 205 19.44 17.20 -1.09
C LYS A 205 19.45 15.93 -0.22
N TYR A 206 18.37 15.17 -0.22
CA TYR A 206 18.22 13.94 0.56
C TYR A 206 18.07 12.72 -0.34
N ASP A 207 18.34 11.55 0.25
CA ASP A 207 18.19 10.26 -0.40
C ASP A 207 16.70 9.87 -0.54
N GLY A 208 16.28 9.55 -1.76
CA GLY A 208 14.95 9.05 -2.07
C GLY A 208 15.02 7.59 -2.55
N TRP A 209 14.00 6.80 -2.22
CA TRP A 209 13.91 5.44 -2.74
C TRP A 209 13.88 5.46 -4.27
N TRP A 210 14.82 4.75 -4.90
CA TRP A 210 15.07 4.78 -6.34
C TRP A 210 15.27 6.19 -6.93
N GLY A 211 15.70 7.15 -6.10
CA GLY A 211 15.90 8.55 -6.50
C GLY A 211 14.63 9.39 -6.56
N HIS A 212 13.48 8.86 -6.12
CA HIS A 212 12.24 9.63 -6.05
C HIS A 212 12.25 10.57 -4.85
N ASP A 213 12.24 11.85 -5.10
CA ASP A 213 12.24 12.89 -4.05
C ASP A 213 10.89 13.00 -3.30
N THR A 214 9.83 12.42 -3.86
CA THR A 214 8.52 12.26 -3.19
C THR A 214 8.48 11.08 -2.22
N LEU A 215 9.50 10.21 -2.23
CA LEU A 215 9.61 9.01 -1.40
C LEU A 215 10.94 9.00 -0.63
N PRO A 216 11.11 9.87 0.39
CA PRO A 216 12.32 9.91 1.21
C PRO A 216 12.66 8.54 1.81
N LYS A 217 13.88 8.04 1.53
CA LYS A 217 14.39 6.77 2.06
C LYS A 217 14.68 6.90 3.54
N LEU A 218 14.18 5.97 4.36
CA LEU A 218 14.40 5.96 5.80
C LEU A 218 15.80 5.40 6.17
N ASN A 219 16.48 6.09 7.07
CA ASN A 219 17.91 5.91 7.40
C ASN A 219 18.09 5.12 8.70
N TYR A 220 17.76 3.85 8.69
CA TYR A 220 17.74 3.00 9.89
C TYR A 220 19.12 2.77 10.50
N GLU A 221 20.16 2.52 9.68
CA GLU A 221 21.50 2.17 10.16
C GLU A 221 22.16 3.31 10.96
N GLU A 222 21.75 4.55 10.74
CA GLU A 222 22.28 5.72 11.40
C GLU A 222 21.33 6.30 12.46
N SER A 223 20.11 5.75 12.61
CA SER A 223 19.10 6.25 13.54
C SER A 223 18.41 5.14 14.35
N VAL A 224 18.96 4.82 15.49
CA VAL A 224 18.34 3.92 16.48
C VAL A 224 16.96 4.42 16.93
N LYS A 225 16.77 5.74 16.96
CA LYS A 225 15.49 6.36 17.32
C LYS A 225 14.42 6.03 16.28
N LEU A 226 14.75 6.10 14.99
CA LEU A 226 13.86 5.70 13.90
C LEU A 226 13.54 4.20 13.96
N GLU A 227 14.58 3.35 14.11
CA GLU A 227 14.38 1.90 14.25
C GLU A 227 13.39 1.59 15.35
N ASN A 228 13.61 2.13 16.55
CA ASN A 228 12.72 1.92 17.68
C ASN A 228 11.30 2.44 17.45
N TYR A 229 11.15 3.55 16.73
CA TYR A 229 9.84 4.10 16.39
C TYR A 229 9.05 3.13 15.50
N ILE A 230 9.66 2.66 14.43
CA ILE A 230 9.01 1.74 13.49
C ILE A 230 8.73 0.37 14.13
N LEU A 231 9.66 -0.18 14.92
CA LEU A 231 9.40 -1.39 15.70
C LEU A 231 8.22 -1.20 16.66
N ASN A 232 8.10 -0.02 17.27
CA ASN A 232 6.95 0.29 18.12
C ASN A 232 5.64 0.40 17.31
N MET A 233 5.68 0.91 16.05
CA MET A 233 4.51 0.89 15.15
C MET A 233 4.10 -0.54 14.83
N GLY A 234 5.06 -1.41 14.51
CA GLY A 234 4.81 -2.84 14.28
C GLY A 234 4.05 -3.49 15.45
N ARG A 235 4.46 -3.18 16.68
CA ARG A 235 3.82 -3.67 17.91
C ARG A 235 2.45 -3.01 18.18
N LYS A 236 2.37 -1.66 18.04
CA LYS A 236 1.20 -0.85 18.41
C LYS A 236 -0.07 -1.36 17.74
N TRP A 237 -0.02 -1.51 16.42
CA TRP A 237 -1.21 -1.83 15.62
C TRP A 237 -1.72 -3.26 15.82
N VAL A 238 -0.86 -4.21 16.23
CA VAL A 238 -1.29 -5.57 16.57
C VAL A 238 -1.67 -5.74 18.04
N SER A 239 -1.57 -4.68 18.83
CA SER A 239 -1.92 -4.63 20.26
C SER A 239 -3.25 -3.93 20.50
N PRO A 240 -3.92 -4.14 21.65
CA PRO A 240 -5.06 -3.34 22.04
C PRO A 240 -4.73 -1.83 22.05
N PRO A 241 -5.66 -0.97 21.63
CA PRO A 241 -7.05 -1.27 21.24
C PRO A 241 -7.22 -1.67 19.76
N TYR A 242 -6.18 -1.65 18.94
CA TYR A 242 -6.27 -1.84 17.50
C TYR A 242 -6.46 -3.32 17.12
N ASN A 243 -5.69 -4.24 17.73
CA ASN A 243 -5.81 -5.69 17.59
C ASN A 243 -5.80 -6.20 16.13
N VAL A 244 -4.98 -5.59 15.26
CA VAL A 244 -4.80 -6.05 13.88
C VAL A 244 -4.18 -7.44 13.86
N ASP A 245 -4.57 -8.28 12.91
CA ASP A 245 -4.16 -9.69 12.83
C ASP A 245 -2.87 -9.92 12.02
N GLY A 246 -2.26 -8.88 11.51
CA GLY A 246 -0.97 -9.01 10.83
C GLY A 246 -0.56 -7.83 9.97
N TRP A 247 0.63 -7.96 9.40
CA TRP A 247 1.27 -7.01 8.52
C TRP A 247 1.57 -7.60 7.14
N ARG A 248 1.25 -6.87 6.09
CA ARG A 248 1.90 -7.00 4.79
C ARG A 248 3.01 -5.95 4.74
N LEU A 249 4.20 -6.32 4.34
CA LEU A 249 5.38 -5.47 4.36
C LEU A 249 5.74 -5.06 2.94
N ASP A 250 5.59 -3.78 2.65
CA ASP A 250 5.90 -3.16 1.36
C ASP A 250 7.41 -3.18 1.09
N VAL A 251 7.80 -3.60 -0.10
CA VAL A 251 9.19 -3.71 -0.58
C VAL A 251 10.17 -4.16 0.51
N ALA A 252 9.80 -5.22 1.22
CA ALA A 252 10.44 -5.63 2.47
C ALA A 252 11.94 -5.91 2.34
N ALA A 253 12.40 -6.42 1.19
CA ALA A 253 13.82 -6.68 0.94
C ALA A 253 14.65 -5.40 0.75
N ASP A 254 14.01 -4.28 0.44
CA ASP A 254 14.69 -2.99 0.20
C ASP A 254 14.98 -2.20 1.48
N LEU A 255 14.36 -2.59 2.62
CA LEU A 255 14.51 -1.86 3.88
C LEU A 255 15.96 -1.88 4.35
N GLY A 256 16.45 -0.71 4.74
CA GLY A 256 17.85 -0.51 5.08
C GLY A 256 18.74 -0.31 3.85
N ARG A 257 20.06 -0.36 4.04
CA ARG A 257 21.06 -0.19 2.97
C ARG A 257 21.93 -1.40 2.76
N SER A 258 21.98 -2.29 3.75
CA SER A 258 22.72 -3.55 3.67
C SER A 258 21.78 -4.74 3.87
N ASN A 259 22.07 -5.85 3.19
CA ASN A 259 21.34 -7.10 3.37
C ASN A 259 21.44 -7.60 4.82
N GLU A 260 22.59 -7.44 5.45
CA GLU A 260 22.79 -7.80 6.85
C GLU A 260 21.85 -7.03 7.78
N TYR A 261 21.75 -5.69 7.59
CA TYR A 261 20.84 -4.89 8.39
C TYR A 261 19.38 -5.25 8.14
N ASN A 262 18.98 -5.49 6.88
CA ASN A 262 17.64 -5.91 6.50
C ASN A 262 17.20 -7.15 7.30
N HIS A 263 18.03 -8.21 7.31
CA HIS A 263 17.74 -9.42 8.09
C HIS A 263 17.67 -9.17 9.59
N GLN A 264 18.59 -8.36 10.14
CA GLN A 264 18.55 -8.00 11.56
C GLN A 264 17.29 -7.24 11.94
N PHE A 265 16.85 -6.30 11.08
CA PHE A 265 15.62 -5.53 11.31
C PHE A 265 14.38 -6.43 11.33
N TRP A 266 14.25 -7.33 10.34
CA TRP A 266 13.07 -8.20 10.27
C TRP A 266 12.99 -9.21 11.41
N LYS A 267 14.14 -9.65 11.95
CA LYS A 267 14.18 -10.47 13.17
C LYS A 267 13.65 -9.69 14.38
N LYS A 268 14.10 -8.45 14.57
CA LYS A 268 13.58 -7.57 15.63
C LYS A 268 12.09 -7.26 15.43
N PHE A 269 11.68 -6.98 14.19
CA PHE A 269 10.29 -6.72 13.87
C PHE A 269 9.39 -7.91 14.22
N ARG A 270 9.80 -9.12 13.81
CA ARG A 270 9.10 -10.35 14.20
C ARG A 270 9.01 -10.50 15.72
N GLU A 271 10.11 -10.29 16.43
CA GLU A 271 10.14 -10.41 17.88
C GLU A 271 9.10 -9.49 18.54
N VAL A 272 9.07 -8.20 18.18
CA VAL A 272 8.13 -7.24 18.79
C VAL A 272 6.67 -7.52 18.40
N VAL A 273 6.42 -7.95 17.17
CA VAL A 273 5.07 -8.28 16.70
C VAL A 273 4.55 -9.56 17.37
N LYS A 274 5.35 -10.64 17.35
CA LYS A 274 4.94 -11.93 17.93
C LYS A 274 4.84 -11.92 19.46
N ASN A 275 5.62 -11.09 20.13
CA ASN A 275 5.49 -10.86 21.57
C ASN A 275 4.20 -10.11 21.93
N ALA A 276 3.72 -9.24 21.06
CA ALA A 276 2.47 -8.50 21.24
C ALA A 276 1.24 -9.33 20.84
N ASN A 277 1.33 -10.03 19.71
CA ASN A 277 0.28 -10.91 19.20
C ASN A 277 0.95 -12.10 18.47
N PRO A 278 1.05 -13.27 19.15
CA PRO A 278 1.73 -14.44 18.57
C PRO A 278 1.04 -14.99 17.31
N ASP A 279 -0.26 -14.70 17.13
CA ASP A 279 -1.04 -15.13 15.97
C ASP A 279 -0.99 -14.15 14.79
N ALA A 280 -0.40 -12.96 14.97
CA ALA A 280 -0.28 -11.99 13.90
C ALA A 280 0.62 -12.50 12.78
N ILE A 281 0.11 -12.53 11.55
CA ILE A 281 0.90 -12.92 10.38
C ILE A 281 1.84 -11.80 9.94
N ILE A 282 3.04 -12.18 9.49
CA ILE A 282 4.02 -11.28 8.85
C ILE A 282 4.21 -11.77 7.42
N LEU A 283 3.57 -11.08 6.48
CA LEU A 283 3.56 -11.37 5.06
C LEU A 283 4.35 -10.29 4.33
N ALA A 284 5.31 -10.66 3.50
CA ALA A 284 6.15 -9.69 2.80
C ALA A 284 5.84 -9.63 1.31
N GLU A 285 5.91 -8.43 0.75
CA GLU A 285 6.08 -8.26 -0.68
C GLU A 285 7.54 -8.51 -1.03
N HIS A 286 7.77 -9.49 -1.90
CA HIS A 286 9.08 -9.81 -2.42
C HIS A 286 8.97 -10.47 -3.79
N TYR A 287 9.74 -9.99 -4.75
CA TYR A 287 9.92 -10.62 -6.06
C TYR A 287 11.18 -11.48 -6.04
N GLY A 288 11.06 -12.70 -6.55
CA GLY A 288 12.16 -13.65 -6.58
C GLY A 288 12.18 -14.60 -5.39
N ASP A 289 13.32 -15.21 -5.14
CA ASP A 289 13.49 -16.27 -4.14
C ASP A 289 13.44 -15.76 -2.69
N PRO A 290 12.42 -16.11 -1.90
CA PRO A 290 12.25 -15.60 -0.54
C PRO A 290 12.98 -16.43 0.53
N ARG A 291 13.74 -17.49 0.18
CA ARG A 291 14.28 -18.47 1.13
C ARG A 291 15.07 -17.86 2.28
N GLU A 292 15.83 -16.79 2.01
CA GLU A 292 16.68 -16.15 3.01
C GLU A 292 15.90 -15.57 4.18
N TRP A 293 14.64 -15.16 3.98
CA TRP A 293 13.77 -14.57 4.99
C TRP A 293 12.73 -15.54 5.59
N LEU A 294 12.56 -16.73 4.99
CA LEU A 294 11.55 -17.70 5.42
C LEU A 294 12.11 -18.78 6.35
N GLY A 295 13.22 -18.49 7.05
CA GLY A 295 13.86 -19.39 8.02
C GLY A 295 13.08 -19.61 9.31
N GLY A 296 11.98 -18.86 9.55
CA GLY A 296 11.13 -18.95 10.73
C GLY A 296 11.39 -17.86 11.78
N ASP A 297 12.37 -16.99 11.55
CA ASP A 297 12.78 -15.92 12.46
C ASP A 297 12.59 -14.50 11.87
N GLU A 298 12.04 -14.40 10.64
CA GLU A 298 11.75 -13.13 9.96
C GLU A 298 10.29 -13.12 9.45
N TRP A 299 10.04 -13.31 8.14
CA TRP A 299 8.70 -13.34 7.59
C TRP A 299 8.05 -14.72 7.78
N ASP A 300 6.73 -14.76 7.94
CA ASP A 300 5.99 -16.01 7.91
C ASP A 300 5.77 -16.53 6.49
N THR A 301 5.49 -15.60 5.56
CA THR A 301 5.15 -15.91 4.17
C THR A 301 5.33 -14.69 3.27
N VAL A 302 5.01 -14.84 1.99
CA VAL A 302 5.12 -13.80 0.96
C VAL A 302 3.86 -13.71 0.10
N MET A 303 3.70 -12.58 -0.61
CA MET A 303 2.87 -12.49 -1.81
C MET A 303 3.44 -13.47 -2.84
N ASN A 304 2.62 -14.42 -3.30
CA ASN A 304 3.10 -15.58 -4.05
C ASN A 304 3.21 -15.28 -5.54
N TYR A 305 4.14 -14.40 -5.90
CA TYR A 305 4.35 -14.04 -7.30
C TYR A 305 4.95 -15.19 -8.10
N ASP A 306 6.07 -15.75 -7.63
CA ASP A 306 6.85 -16.72 -8.41
C ASP A 306 6.22 -18.11 -8.42
N ALA A 307 5.64 -18.55 -7.30
CA ALA A 307 5.04 -19.89 -7.18
C ALA A 307 3.54 -19.94 -7.47
N PHE A 308 2.92 -18.84 -7.91
CA PHE A 308 1.51 -18.81 -8.28
C PHE A 308 1.22 -17.82 -9.42
N MET A 309 1.30 -16.50 -9.17
CA MET A 309 0.81 -15.50 -10.12
C MET A 309 1.52 -15.56 -11.48
N GLU A 310 2.85 -15.57 -11.49
CA GLU A 310 3.64 -15.59 -12.73
C GLU A 310 3.40 -16.85 -13.56
N PRO A 311 3.54 -18.08 -13.02
CA PRO A 311 3.29 -19.27 -13.80
C PRO A 311 1.85 -19.37 -14.35
N ILE A 312 0.85 -19.00 -13.55
CA ILE A 312 -0.56 -19.03 -13.93
C ILE A 312 -0.84 -18.04 -15.06
N THR A 313 -0.36 -16.81 -14.95
CA THR A 313 -0.61 -15.79 -15.97
C THR A 313 0.03 -16.17 -17.32
N TRP A 314 1.27 -16.63 -17.31
CA TRP A 314 1.93 -17.09 -18.52
C TRP A 314 1.25 -18.31 -19.15
N PHE A 315 0.86 -19.28 -18.30
CA PHE A 315 0.23 -20.50 -18.79
C PHE A 315 -1.16 -20.27 -19.41
N LEU A 316 -2.00 -19.45 -18.77
CA LEU A 316 -3.37 -19.23 -19.23
C LEU A 316 -3.48 -18.14 -20.28
N THR A 317 -2.62 -17.13 -20.25
CA THR A 317 -2.76 -15.94 -21.11
C THR A 317 -1.59 -15.72 -22.07
N GLY A 318 -0.41 -16.22 -21.77
CA GLY A 318 0.82 -15.86 -22.48
C GLY A 318 1.30 -14.43 -22.18
N MET A 319 0.63 -13.71 -21.25
CA MET A 319 0.92 -12.32 -20.94
C MET A 319 1.78 -12.18 -19.68
N GLU A 320 2.65 -11.19 -19.68
CA GLU A 320 3.34 -10.71 -18.49
C GLU A 320 2.34 -9.95 -17.57
N LYS A 321 2.58 -9.92 -16.26
CA LYS A 321 1.65 -9.39 -15.24
C LYS A 321 1.26 -7.92 -15.41
N HIS A 322 2.15 -7.08 -15.96
CA HIS A 322 1.86 -5.67 -16.27
C HIS A 322 1.30 -5.47 -17.68
N SER A 323 1.18 -6.53 -18.47
CA SER A 323 0.90 -6.50 -19.92
C SER A 323 2.03 -5.90 -20.77
N ASP A 324 3.26 -5.89 -20.28
CA ASP A 324 4.41 -5.33 -20.99
C ASP A 324 4.93 -6.26 -22.11
N GLU A 325 4.66 -7.57 -22.00
CA GLU A 325 5.16 -8.58 -22.93
C GLU A 325 4.12 -9.70 -23.14
N MET A 326 4.12 -10.26 -24.34
CA MET A 326 3.38 -11.48 -24.67
C MET A 326 4.34 -12.54 -25.21
N ARG A 327 4.23 -13.77 -24.67
CA ARG A 327 5.01 -14.93 -25.07
C ARG A 327 4.09 -16.12 -25.35
N GLU A 328 3.66 -16.22 -26.59
CA GLU A 328 2.68 -17.24 -27.03
C GLU A 328 3.18 -18.68 -26.80
N GLU A 329 4.50 -18.91 -26.83
CA GLU A 329 5.12 -20.23 -26.58
C GLU A 329 4.97 -20.72 -25.13
N LEU A 330 4.61 -19.83 -24.19
CA LEU A 330 4.34 -20.19 -22.81
C LEU A 330 2.86 -20.53 -22.58
N ARG A 331 1.96 -20.01 -23.42
CA ARG A 331 0.53 -20.26 -23.29
C ARG A 331 0.20 -21.73 -23.55
N GLY A 332 -0.44 -22.38 -22.58
CA GLY A 332 -0.77 -23.80 -22.62
C GLY A 332 0.43 -24.74 -22.52
N ASN A 333 1.62 -24.23 -22.23
CA ASN A 333 2.85 -25.03 -22.11
C ASN A 333 2.92 -25.69 -20.73
N ALA A 334 2.35 -26.89 -20.61
CA ALA A 334 2.27 -27.62 -19.34
C ALA A 334 3.64 -28.00 -18.77
N ASP A 335 4.63 -28.30 -19.62
CA ASP A 335 5.97 -28.65 -19.16
C ASP A 335 6.68 -27.44 -18.50
N ASN A 336 6.55 -26.25 -19.11
CA ASN A 336 7.10 -25.02 -18.54
C ASN A 336 6.39 -24.66 -17.24
N PHE A 337 5.05 -24.70 -17.25
CA PHE A 337 4.22 -24.43 -16.08
C PHE A 337 4.59 -25.32 -14.88
N THR A 338 4.64 -26.65 -15.11
CA THR A 338 4.98 -27.62 -14.07
C THR A 338 6.39 -27.39 -13.52
N ARG A 339 7.38 -27.13 -14.39
CA ARG A 339 8.75 -26.82 -13.93
C ARG A 339 8.82 -25.56 -13.11
N ALA A 340 8.18 -24.48 -13.55
CA ALA A 340 8.16 -23.20 -12.81
C ALA A 340 7.51 -23.38 -11.45
N MET A 341 6.32 -23.96 -11.39
CA MET A 341 5.60 -24.20 -10.13
C MET A 341 6.41 -25.08 -9.17
N THR A 342 6.96 -26.21 -9.65
CA THR A 342 7.74 -27.11 -8.82
C THR A 342 9.00 -26.44 -8.26
N TYR A 343 9.71 -25.69 -9.11
CA TYR A 343 10.95 -24.99 -8.71
C TYR A 343 10.67 -23.93 -7.63
N HIS A 344 9.69 -23.06 -7.86
CA HIS A 344 9.41 -21.96 -6.94
C HIS A 344 8.73 -22.43 -5.63
N MET A 345 7.84 -23.43 -5.70
CA MET A 345 7.26 -24.02 -4.49
C MET A 345 8.32 -24.69 -3.61
N ALA A 346 9.34 -25.32 -4.22
CA ALA A 346 10.44 -25.94 -3.48
C ALA A 346 11.34 -24.94 -2.73
N ASN A 347 11.22 -23.65 -3.03
CA ASN A 347 11.93 -22.57 -2.36
C ASN A 347 11.26 -22.09 -1.06
N MET A 348 10.09 -22.64 -0.73
CA MET A 348 9.35 -22.27 0.47
C MET A 348 9.14 -23.47 1.38
N MET A 349 9.24 -23.26 2.69
CA MET A 349 8.80 -24.26 3.67
C MET A 349 7.28 -24.41 3.61
N VAL A 350 6.77 -25.61 3.93
CA VAL A 350 5.35 -25.93 3.86
C VAL A 350 4.46 -24.93 4.62
N PRO A 351 4.76 -24.51 5.86
CA PRO A 351 3.96 -23.50 6.55
C PRO A 351 3.87 -22.17 5.78
N SER A 352 4.99 -21.69 5.23
CA SER A 352 5.00 -20.46 4.42
C SER A 352 4.21 -20.61 3.12
N LEU A 353 4.31 -21.77 2.46
CA LEU A 353 3.57 -22.04 1.23
C LEU A 353 2.06 -22.14 1.49
N LEU A 354 1.62 -22.76 2.59
CA LEU A 354 0.21 -22.88 2.98
C LEU A 354 -0.47 -21.54 3.25
N THR A 355 0.31 -20.54 3.66
CA THR A 355 -0.19 -19.19 4.00
C THR A 355 0.21 -18.14 2.96
N SER A 356 0.87 -18.55 1.86
CA SER A 356 1.29 -17.63 0.81
C SER A 356 0.08 -17.02 0.10
N MET A 357 0.18 -15.75 -0.26
CA MET A 357 -0.91 -14.96 -0.81
C MET A 357 -1.04 -15.23 -2.32
N ASN A 358 -1.98 -16.10 -2.68
CA ASN A 358 -2.24 -16.48 -4.07
C ASN A 358 -3.23 -15.50 -4.71
N GLU A 359 -2.75 -14.53 -5.43
CA GLU A 359 -3.56 -13.53 -6.12
C GLU A 359 -3.43 -13.64 -7.64
N LEU A 360 -4.49 -13.29 -8.35
CA LEU A 360 -4.50 -13.17 -9.81
C LEU A 360 -4.24 -11.73 -10.24
N SER A 361 -4.71 -10.78 -9.46
CA SER A 361 -4.57 -9.35 -9.68
C SER A 361 -4.22 -8.65 -8.37
N ASN A 362 -3.56 -7.49 -8.46
CA ASN A 362 -3.38 -6.56 -7.36
C ASN A 362 -3.26 -5.11 -7.88
N HIS A 363 -2.95 -4.18 -6.99
CA HIS A 363 -2.86 -2.76 -7.30
C HIS A 363 -1.67 -2.36 -8.20
N ASP A 364 -0.65 -3.23 -8.34
CA ASP A 364 0.55 -3.00 -9.16
C ASP A 364 0.45 -3.60 -10.57
N HIS A 365 -0.48 -4.52 -10.79
CA HIS A 365 -0.53 -5.33 -11.99
C HIS A 365 -1.81 -5.07 -12.80
N SER A 366 -1.74 -5.27 -14.10
CA SER A 366 -2.94 -5.34 -14.93
C SER A 366 -3.87 -6.43 -14.39
N ARG A 367 -5.18 -6.16 -14.32
CA ARG A 367 -6.14 -7.15 -13.84
C ARG A 367 -6.08 -8.41 -14.68
N PHE A 368 -6.25 -9.57 -14.07
CA PHE A 368 -6.13 -10.85 -14.78
C PHE A 368 -7.11 -10.94 -15.95
N LEU A 369 -8.35 -10.51 -15.77
CA LEU A 369 -9.34 -10.50 -16.84
C LEU A 369 -8.88 -9.65 -18.04
N THR A 370 -8.25 -8.50 -17.81
CA THR A 370 -7.65 -7.67 -18.85
C THR A 370 -6.54 -8.40 -19.60
N ARG A 371 -5.65 -9.11 -18.89
CA ARG A 371 -4.56 -9.88 -19.52
C ARG A 371 -5.07 -10.95 -20.49
N THR A 372 -6.31 -11.41 -20.36
CA THR A 372 -6.93 -12.36 -21.30
C THR A 372 -7.23 -11.78 -22.70
N ASN A 373 -7.12 -10.46 -22.86
CA ASN A 373 -7.31 -9.80 -24.16
C ASN A 373 -6.06 -9.81 -25.04
N HIS A 374 -4.90 -10.19 -24.47
CA HIS A 374 -3.60 -10.30 -25.15
C HIS A 374 -3.07 -8.99 -25.74
N MET A 375 -3.52 -7.84 -25.23
CA MET A 375 -3.03 -6.53 -25.65
C MET A 375 -1.76 -6.18 -24.87
N VAL A 376 -0.69 -5.90 -25.59
CA VAL A 376 0.60 -5.47 -25.01
C VAL A 376 0.60 -3.96 -24.86
N GLY A 377 0.88 -3.47 -23.65
CA GLY A 377 0.94 -2.05 -23.30
C GLY A 377 0.23 -1.74 -21.98
N ARG A 378 0.51 -0.56 -21.46
CA ARG A 378 -0.06 -0.04 -20.21
C ARG A 378 -1.16 0.99 -20.49
N VAL A 379 -1.87 1.43 -19.45
CA VAL A 379 -2.96 2.41 -19.57
C VAL A 379 -2.51 3.71 -20.25
N ALA A 380 -1.26 4.14 -20.05
CA ALA A 380 -0.70 5.35 -20.66
C ALA A 380 -0.58 5.26 -22.20
N GLU A 381 -0.45 4.04 -22.72
CA GLU A 381 -0.25 3.76 -24.16
C GLU A 381 -1.54 3.36 -24.86
N LEU A 382 -2.35 2.54 -24.20
CA LEU A 382 -3.54 1.93 -24.78
C LEU A 382 -4.84 2.69 -24.47
N GLY A 383 -4.81 3.51 -23.41
CA GLY A 383 -6.02 4.09 -22.84
C GLY A 383 -6.78 3.12 -21.93
N PRO A 384 -7.59 3.64 -20.99
CA PRO A 384 -8.27 2.81 -19.99
C PRO A 384 -9.41 1.97 -20.59
N GLU A 385 -10.04 2.40 -21.68
CA GLU A 385 -11.15 1.70 -22.34
C GLU A 385 -10.71 0.35 -22.91
N ALA A 386 -9.52 0.28 -23.47
CA ALA A 386 -8.96 -0.93 -24.07
C ALA A 386 -8.85 -2.11 -23.10
N ALA A 387 -8.80 -1.83 -21.79
CA ALA A 387 -8.75 -2.87 -20.76
C ALA A 387 -9.98 -3.81 -20.77
N ASN A 388 -11.12 -3.34 -21.29
CA ASN A 388 -12.38 -4.10 -21.37
C ASN A 388 -12.59 -4.79 -22.72
N GLU A 389 -11.76 -4.48 -23.73
CA GLU A 389 -11.92 -5.01 -25.07
C GLU A 389 -11.39 -6.45 -25.16
N PHE A 390 -12.10 -7.31 -25.88
CA PHE A 390 -11.68 -8.69 -26.21
C PHE A 390 -11.34 -9.59 -25.00
N VAL A 391 -11.77 -9.25 -23.79
CA VAL A 391 -11.53 -10.06 -22.61
C VAL A 391 -12.24 -11.41 -22.66
N ASN A 392 -11.65 -12.43 -22.05
CA ASN A 392 -12.19 -13.79 -22.04
C ASN A 392 -12.56 -14.26 -20.62
N PRO A 393 -13.85 -14.12 -20.22
CA PRO A 393 -14.30 -14.57 -18.90
C PRO A 393 -14.18 -16.09 -18.65
N ALA A 394 -14.05 -16.92 -19.70
CA ALA A 394 -13.85 -18.35 -19.51
C ALA A 394 -12.44 -18.63 -18.96
N VAL A 395 -11.42 -17.97 -19.51
CA VAL A 395 -10.04 -18.05 -18.98
C VAL A 395 -9.95 -17.50 -17.55
N MET A 396 -10.68 -16.41 -17.25
CA MET A 396 -10.77 -15.92 -15.85
C MET A 396 -11.35 -16.99 -14.91
N ARG A 397 -12.42 -17.70 -15.30
CA ARG A 397 -12.99 -18.79 -14.48
C ARG A 397 -12.01 -19.95 -14.28
N GLU A 398 -11.21 -20.28 -15.28
CA GLU A 398 -10.13 -21.28 -15.15
C GLU A 398 -9.09 -20.83 -14.14
N ALA A 399 -8.65 -19.58 -14.20
CA ALA A 399 -7.71 -19.00 -13.25
C ALA A 399 -8.25 -19.00 -11.81
N VAL A 400 -9.54 -18.64 -11.63
CA VAL A 400 -10.20 -18.70 -10.31
C VAL A 400 -10.27 -20.13 -9.78
N ALA A 401 -10.53 -21.13 -10.65
CA ALA A 401 -10.50 -22.54 -10.24
C ALA A 401 -9.12 -22.95 -9.72
N PHE A 402 -8.04 -22.52 -10.39
CA PHE A 402 -6.67 -22.68 -9.87
C PHE A 402 -6.50 -21.99 -8.53
N GLN A 403 -6.86 -20.72 -8.42
CA GLN A 403 -6.70 -19.92 -7.22
C GLN A 403 -7.38 -20.55 -6.00
N MET A 404 -8.60 -21.05 -6.16
CA MET A 404 -9.41 -21.62 -5.06
C MET A 404 -9.04 -23.07 -4.70
N THR A 405 -8.26 -23.76 -5.53
CA THR A 405 -7.92 -25.17 -5.33
C THR A 405 -6.42 -25.43 -5.16
N TRP A 406 -5.58 -24.43 -5.41
CA TRP A 406 -4.14 -24.55 -5.27
C TRP A 406 -3.69 -24.32 -3.83
N ILE A 407 -2.53 -24.90 -3.46
CA ILE A 407 -1.92 -24.69 -2.15
C ILE A 407 -1.58 -23.22 -1.93
N GLY A 408 -1.97 -22.67 -0.80
CA GLY A 408 -1.80 -21.27 -0.41
C GLY A 408 -3.13 -20.62 0.00
N ALA A 409 -3.11 -19.33 0.26
CA ALA A 409 -4.27 -18.52 0.63
C ALA A 409 -4.84 -17.81 -0.61
N PRO A 410 -6.00 -18.24 -1.15
CA PRO A 410 -6.61 -17.54 -2.28
C PRO A 410 -6.96 -16.12 -1.89
N THR A 411 -6.48 -15.15 -2.68
CA THR A 411 -6.65 -13.73 -2.40
C THR A 411 -7.31 -13.03 -3.58
N VAL A 412 -8.52 -12.57 -3.37
CA VAL A 412 -9.31 -11.87 -4.40
C VAL A 412 -9.05 -10.38 -4.31
N TYR A 413 -8.51 -9.79 -5.39
CA TYR A 413 -8.41 -8.34 -5.51
C TYR A 413 -9.81 -7.76 -5.75
N TYR A 414 -10.19 -6.72 -4.99
CA TYR A 414 -11.54 -6.14 -5.07
C TYR A 414 -11.96 -5.88 -6.53
N GLY A 415 -13.18 -6.28 -6.88
CA GLY A 415 -13.72 -6.12 -8.22
C GLY A 415 -13.41 -7.27 -9.18
N ASP A 416 -12.44 -8.14 -8.90
CA ASP A 416 -12.22 -9.35 -9.72
C ASP A 416 -13.44 -10.27 -9.69
N GLU A 417 -14.14 -10.36 -8.56
CA GLU A 417 -15.40 -11.10 -8.40
C GLU A 417 -16.53 -10.55 -9.27
N ALA A 418 -16.45 -9.27 -9.62
CA ALA A 418 -17.41 -8.57 -10.48
C ALA A 418 -16.95 -8.43 -11.94
N GLY A 419 -15.76 -8.94 -12.27
CA GLY A 419 -15.21 -8.85 -13.63
C GLY A 419 -14.67 -7.47 -14.00
N VAL A 420 -14.18 -6.70 -13.02
CA VAL A 420 -13.56 -5.39 -13.27
C VAL A 420 -12.26 -5.56 -14.06
N CYS A 421 -12.06 -4.72 -15.06
CA CYS A 421 -10.87 -4.66 -15.90
C CYS A 421 -10.00 -3.44 -15.57
N GLY A 422 -8.72 -3.51 -15.93
CA GLY A 422 -7.78 -2.40 -15.77
C GLY A 422 -6.37 -2.80 -16.17
N PHE A 423 -5.69 -1.91 -16.91
CA PHE A 423 -4.25 -1.97 -17.12
C PHE A 423 -3.48 -1.32 -15.97
N THR A 424 -2.22 -1.74 -15.81
CA THR A 424 -1.24 -1.04 -14.97
C THR A 424 -1.02 0.38 -15.45
#